data_473bad6462d76aae2ae7dca140a87538
#
_entry.id   473bad6462d76aae2ae7dca140a87538
#
_cell.length_a   1.000
_cell.length_b   1.000
_cell.length_c   1.000
_cell.angle_alpha   90.00
_cell.angle_beta   90.00
_cell.angle_gamma   90.00
#
_symmetry.space_group_name_H-M   'P 1'
#
loop_
_entity.id
_entity.type
_entity.pdbx_description
1 polymer ?
#
loop_
_entity_poly.entity_id
_entity_poly.type
_entity_poly.pdbx_seq_one_letter_code
_entity_poly.pdbx_strand_id
1 'polypeptide(L)'
;DNATLLESLGVSILVLECIPSNLAKLITNKLKIPTIGIGAGKNCDGQVLVSYDMLGITLGKQPRFVRNFLNSESSISSAIKAFVLEVKEGSFPNKNESY
;
A
#
# COMPACT_ATOMS: atom_id res chain seq x y z
N ASP A 1 20.35 -3.52 4.39
CA ASP A 1 20.18 -4.37 5.39
C ASP A 1 19.22 -5.53 5.18
N ASN A 2 18.14 -5.69 5.92
CA ASN A 2 17.29 -6.88 5.75
C ASN A 2 16.69 -6.97 4.35
N ALA A 3 16.23 -5.85 3.77
CA ALA A 3 15.65 -5.83 2.43
C ALA A 3 16.67 -6.25 1.37
N THR A 4 17.87 -5.71 1.46
CA THR A 4 18.96 -6.04 0.53
C THR A 4 19.36 -7.52 0.67
N LEU A 5 19.39 -8.02 1.90
CA LEU A 5 19.68 -9.43 2.15
C LEU A 5 18.64 -10.33 1.52
N LEU A 6 17.35 -10.01 1.71
CA LEU A 6 16.26 -10.79 1.12
C LEU A 6 16.35 -10.82 -0.41
N GLU A 7 16.66 -9.69 -1.03
CA GLU A 7 16.85 -9.63 -2.48
C GLU A 7 18.01 -10.55 -2.92
N SER A 8 19.13 -10.52 -2.19
CA SER A 8 20.29 -11.35 -2.50
C SER A 8 20.00 -12.85 -2.35
N LEU A 9 19.01 -13.21 -1.55
CA LEU A 9 18.60 -14.60 -1.35
C LEU A 9 17.56 -15.07 -2.37
N GLY A 10 17.21 -14.24 -3.35
CA GLY A 10 16.34 -14.63 -4.45
C GLY A 10 14.85 -14.32 -4.27
N VAL A 11 14.51 -13.47 -3.33
CA VAL A 11 13.12 -12.99 -3.19
C VAL A 11 12.74 -12.19 -4.43
N SER A 12 11.58 -12.45 -5.01
CA SER A 12 11.12 -11.82 -6.26
C SER A 12 10.31 -10.55 -6.06
N ILE A 13 9.61 -10.43 -4.94
CA ILE A 13 8.78 -9.27 -4.58
C ILE A 13 8.89 -9.08 -3.08
N LEU A 14 8.94 -7.84 -2.62
CA LEU A 14 9.01 -7.55 -1.20
C LEU A 14 7.79 -6.71 -0.79
N VAL A 15 7.07 -7.19 0.22
CA VAL A 15 5.97 -6.43 0.82
C VAL A 15 6.51 -5.62 1.99
N LEU A 16 6.18 -4.33 2.01
CA LEU A 16 6.55 -3.40 3.08
C LEU A 16 5.28 -3.00 3.84
N GLU A 17 5.18 -3.44 5.09
CA GLU A 17 4.00 -3.19 5.92
C GLU A 17 4.34 -2.26 7.06
N CYS A 18 3.55 -1.19 7.22
CA CYS A 18 3.68 -0.22 8.32
C CYS A 18 5.12 0.32 8.46
N ILE A 19 5.70 0.70 7.32
CA ILE A 19 7.05 1.25 7.24
C ILE A 19 6.95 2.76 7.04
N PRO A 20 7.76 3.58 7.73
CA PRO A 20 7.79 5.02 7.45
C PRO A 20 8.03 5.30 5.97
N SER A 21 7.27 6.26 5.42
CA SER A 21 7.26 6.54 3.96
C SER A 21 8.64 6.83 3.38
N ASN A 22 9.45 7.58 4.09
CA ASN A 22 10.80 7.90 3.64
C ASN A 22 11.70 6.67 3.59
N LEU A 23 11.59 5.77 4.57
CA LEU A 23 12.34 4.52 4.59
C LEU A 23 11.89 3.59 3.47
N ALA A 24 10.57 3.48 3.25
CA ALA A 24 10.02 2.68 2.16
C ALA A 24 10.52 3.20 0.79
N LYS A 25 10.59 4.52 0.63
CA LYS A 25 11.14 5.14 -0.58
C LYS A 25 12.61 4.77 -0.79
N LEU A 26 13.42 4.82 0.26
CA LEU A 26 14.83 4.44 0.18
C LEU A 26 15.00 2.96 -0.19
N ILE A 27 14.21 2.08 0.42
CA ILE A 27 14.23 0.65 0.12
C ILE A 27 13.85 0.42 -1.35
N THR A 28 12.76 1.02 -1.81
CA THR A 28 12.28 0.87 -3.18
C THR A 28 13.32 1.32 -4.19
N ASN A 29 13.98 2.46 -3.93
CA ASN A 29 15.01 2.97 -4.83
C ASN A 29 16.27 2.12 -4.85
N LYS A 30 16.57 1.44 -3.76
CA LYS A 30 17.78 0.62 -3.64
C LYS A 30 17.62 -0.76 -4.25
N LEU A 31 16.44 -1.37 -4.12
CA LEU A 31 16.20 -2.73 -4.61
C LEU A 31 15.94 -2.74 -6.12
N LYS A 32 16.27 -3.86 -6.76
CA LYS A 32 15.93 -4.14 -8.16
C LYS A 32 14.57 -4.84 -8.28
N ILE A 33 14.19 -5.59 -7.23
CA ILE A 33 12.88 -6.27 -7.20
C ILE A 33 11.77 -5.28 -6.86
N PRO A 34 10.52 -5.54 -7.29
CA PRO A 34 9.39 -4.69 -6.95
C PRO A 34 9.06 -4.69 -5.46
N THR A 35 8.63 -3.53 -4.95
CA THR A 35 8.09 -3.40 -3.61
C THR A 35 6.59 -3.15 -3.66
N ILE A 36 5.86 -3.82 -2.78
CA ILE A 36 4.41 -3.65 -2.61
C ILE A 36 4.16 -3.11 -1.21
N GLY A 37 3.57 -1.93 -1.11
CA GLY A 37 3.34 -1.27 0.17
C GLY A 37 1.94 -1.49 0.72
N ILE A 38 1.87 -1.62 2.03
CA ILE A 38 0.64 -1.51 2.80
C ILE A 38 0.98 -0.76 4.09
N GLY A 39 0.50 0.46 4.21
CA GLY A 39 0.91 1.34 5.29
C GLY A 39 2.37 1.80 5.18
N ALA A 40 2.89 1.93 3.97
CA ALA A 40 4.29 2.29 3.72
C ALA A 40 4.45 3.52 2.82
N GLY A 41 3.39 4.30 2.64
CA GLY A 41 3.41 5.48 1.78
C GLY A 41 3.27 5.14 0.31
N LYS A 42 3.24 6.16 -0.53
CA LYS A 42 2.94 6.03 -1.97
C LYS A 42 4.16 5.72 -2.85
N ASN A 43 5.35 5.65 -2.29
CA ASN A 43 6.58 5.55 -3.06
C ASN A 43 7.07 4.12 -3.29
N CYS A 44 6.26 3.12 -2.98
CA CYS A 44 6.50 1.74 -3.38
C CYS A 44 6.09 1.55 -4.85
N ASP A 45 6.54 0.45 -5.45
CA ASP A 45 6.20 0.14 -6.85
C ASP A 45 4.71 -0.18 -7.02
N GLY A 46 4.08 -0.72 -5.99
CA GLY A 46 2.65 -0.97 -5.97
C GLY A 46 2.09 -0.89 -4.56
N GLN A 47 0.78 -1.05 -4.44
CA GLN A 47 0.06 -1.03 -3.18
C GLN A 47 -0.85 -2.23 -3.08
N VAL A 48 -1.06 -2.71 -1.86
CA VAL A 48 -2.07 -3.72 -1.56
C VAL A 48 -2.93 -3.22 -0.40
N LEU A 49 -4.18 -3.59 -0.38
CA LEU A 49 -5.08 -3.29 0.73
C LEU A 49 -6.03 -4.49 0.89
N VAL A 50 -6.21 -4.93 2.13
CA VAL A 50 -7.10 -6.06 2.41
C VAL A 50 -8.52 -5.70 1.93
N SER A 51 -9.14 -6.59 1.18
CA SER A 51 -10.46 -6.31 0.56
C SER A 51 -11.53 -5.99 1.61
N TYR A 52 -11.52 -6.67 2.75
CA TYR A 52 -12.46 -6.38 3.84
C TYR A 52 -12.29 -4.96 4.39
N ASP A 53 -11.05 -4.50 4.48
CA ASP A 53 -10.75 -3.14 4.93
C ASP A 53 -11.15 -2.12 3.87
N MET A 54 -10.82 -2.40 2.61
CA MET A 54 -11.14 -1.53 1.47
C MET A 54 -12.65 -1.31 1.33
N LEU A 55 -13.45 -2.32 1.66
CA LEU A 55 -14.90 -2.30 1.49
C LEU A 55 -15.66 -1.99 2.79
N GLY A 56 -14.94 -1.70 3.87
CA GLY A 56 -15.54 -1.32 5.14
C GLY A 56 -16.24 -2.46 5.88
N ILE A 57 -15.86 -3.71 5.61
CA ILE A 57 -16.47 -4.88 6.25
C ILE A 57 -15.86 -5.14 7.63
N THR A 58 -14.57 -4.84 7.79
CA THR A 58 -13.85 -5.06 9.05
C THR A 58 -14.42 -4.17 10.16
N LEU A 59 -14.74 -4.79 11.29
CA LEU A 59 -15.31 -4.10 12.44
C LEU A 59 -14.23 -3.42 13.29
N GLY A 60 -14.66 -2.37 14.00
CA GLY A 60 -13.78 -1.66 14.94
C GLY A 60 -12.98 -0.54 14.27
N LYS A 61 -12.06 0.02 15.05
CA LYS A 61 -11.21 1.11 14.59
C LYS A 61 -10.14 0.59 13.64
N GLN A 62 -10.04 1.22 12.48
CA GLN A 62 -9.08 0.81 11.46
C GLN A 62 -7.76 1.59 11.59
N PRO A 63 -6.61 0.99 11.20
CA PRO A 63 -5.35 1.73 11.10
C PRO A 63 -5.46 2.89 10.10
N ARG A 64 -4.57 3.88 10.25
CA ARG A 64 -4.60 5.07 9.37
C ARG A 64 -4.40 4.75 7.89
N PHE A 65 -3.73 3.66 7.57
CA PHE A 65 -3.48 3.30 6.17
C PHE A 65 -4.70 2.68 5.49
N VAL A 66 -5.75 2.36 6.24
CA VAL A 66 -6.98 1.78 5.67
C VAL A 66 -7.91 2.90 5.25
N ARG A 67 -8.31 2.88 3.99
CA ARG A 67 -9.39 3.72 3.48
C ARG A 67 -10.54 2.84 3.04
N ASN A 68 -11.74 3.16 3.48
CA ASN A 68 -12.95 2.50 2.98
C ASN A 68 -13.36 3.16 1.67
N PHE A 69 -13.00 2.55 0.55
CA PHE A 69 -13.29 3.08 -0.78
C PHE A 69 -14.78 3.02 -1.14
N LEU A 70 -15.55 2.23 -0.39
CA LEU A 70 -16.99 2.15 -0.63
C LEU A 70 -17.74 3.38 -0.11
N ASN A 71 -17.15 4.16 0.79
CA ASN A 71 -17.79 5.38 1.33
C ASN A 71 -18.15 6.39 0.25
N SER A 72 -17.34 6.50 -0.79
CA SER A 72 -17.53 7.48 -1.87
C SER A 72 -18.01 6.85 -3.18
N GLU A 73 -18.25 5.54 -3.18
CA GLU A 73 -18.64 4.82 -4.38
C GLU A 73 -19.97 4.09 -4.19
N SER A 74 -20.68 3.88 -5.29
CA SER A 74 -22.03 3.30 -5.25
C SER A 74 -22.03 1.77 -5.31
N SER A 75 -20.89 1.14 -5.62
CA SER A 75 -20.81 -0.31 -5.78
C SER A 75 -19.42 -0.83 -5.41
N ILE A 76 -19.34 -2.13 -5.15
CA ILE A 76 -18.06 -2.80 -4.89
C ILE A 76 -17.14 -2.67 -6.12
N SER A 77 -17.69 -2.84 -7.32
CA SER A 77 -16.91 -2.71 -8.56
C SER A 77 -16.29 -1.32 -8.70
N SER A 78 -17.07 -0.27 -8.46
CA SER A 78 -16.54 1.10 -8.55
C SER A 78 -15.55 1.42 -7.43
N ALA A 79 -15.73 0.85 -6.25
CA ALA A 79 -14.77 1.00 -5.15
C ALA A 79 -13.40 0.40 -5.52
N ILE A 80 -13.38 -0.79 -6.09
CA ILE A 80 -12.14 -1.43 -6.53
C ILE A 80 -11.49 -0.64 -7.66
N LYS A 81 -12.27 -0.13 -8.62
CA LYS A 81 -11.75 0.72 -9.69
C LYS A 81 -11.15 2.01 -9.15
N ALA A 82 -11.78 2.61 -8.16
CA ALA A 82 -11.26 3.81 -7.51
C ALA A 82 -9.92 3.54 -6.84
N PHE A 83 -9.80 2.42 -6.13
CA PHE A 83 -8.53 2.02 -5.53
C PHE A 83 -7.41 1.90 -6.58
N VAL A 84 -7.67 1.17 -7.65
CA VAL A 84 -6.69 0.98 -8.72
C VAL A 84 -6.28 2.32 -9.32
N LEU A 85 -7.25 3.18 -9.62
CA LEU A 85 -6.99 4.48 -10.22
C LEU A 85 -6.15 5.38 -9.30
N GLU A 86 -6.53 5.47 -8.02
CA GLU A 86 -5.82 6.33 -7.09
C GLU A 86 -4.41 5.84 -6.78
N VAL A 87 -4.19 4.53 -6.77
CA VAL A 87 -2.84 3.97 -6.66
C VAL A 87 -1.99 4.39 -7.87
N LYS A 88 -2.54 4.26 -9.07
CA LYS A 88 -1.82 4.62 -10.31
C LYS A 88 -1.55 6.12 -10.40
N GLU A 89 -2.46 6.95 -9.91
CA GLU A 89 -2.29 8.41 -9.89
C GLU A 89 -1.37 8.89 -8.76
N GLY A 90 -1.08 8.06 -7.77
CA GLY A 90 -0.29 8.42 -6.60
C GLY A 90 -1.07 9.20 -5.54
N SER A 91 -2.40 9.16 -5.59
CA SER A 91 -3.24 9.83 -4.60
C SER A 91 -3.62 8.94 -3.41
N PHE A 92 -3.42 7.64 -3.53
CA PHE A 92 -3.55 6.71 -2.40
C PHE A 92 -2.25 5.90 -2.24
N PRO A 93 -1.71 5.76 -1.04
CA PRO A 93 -2.14 6.44 0.20
C PRO A 93 -1.73 7.92 0.17
N ASN A 94 -2.55 8.76 0.82
CA ASN A 94 -2.20 10.15 0.99
C ASN A 94 -1.32 10.33 2.23
N LYS A 95 -0.95 11.59 2.51
CA LYS A 95 -0.04 11.91 3.61
C LYS A 95 -0.61 11.50 4.98
N ASN A 96 -1.92 11.61 5.18
CA ASN A 96 -2.58 11.26 6.45
C ASN A 96 -2.71 9.73 6.62
N GLU A 97 -2.59 8.99 5.55
CA GLU A 97 -2.68 7.52 5.52
C GLU A 97 -1.29 6.86 5.53
N SER A 98 -0.25 7.65 5.76
CA SER A 98 1.15 7.21 5.70
C SER A 98 1.85 7.43 7.04
N TYR A 99 2.90 6.67 7.28
CA TYR A 99 3.73 6.77 8.50
C TYR A 99 5.04 7.51 8.31
#